data_00d62ee5e104be370230610b3cb62022
#
_entry.id   00d62ee5e104be370230610b3cb62022
#
_cell.length_a   1.000
_cell.length_b   1.000
_cell.length_c   1.000
_cell.angle_alpha   90.00
_cell.angle_beta   90.00
_cell.angle_gamma   90.00
#
_symmetry.space_group_name_H-M   'P 1'
#
loop_
_entity.id
_entity.type
_entity.pdbx_description
1 polymer ?
#
loop_
_entity_poly.entity_id
_entity_poly.type
_entity_poly.pdbx_seq_one_letter_code
_entity_poly.pdbx_strand_id
1 'polypeptide(L)' 'GSKGETVKAVQKALGAKADGVFGPGTEAAVIAWQKSRGLVPDGIVGKATLAAMGIK' A
#
# COMPACT_ATOMS: atom_id res chain seq x y z
N GLY A 1 10.51 -9.16 -5.62
CA GLY A 1 10.03 -7.90 -5.83
C GLY A 1 8.55 -7.80 -6.07
N SER A 2 7.99 -6.96 -5.30
CA SER A 2 6.57 -6.71 -5.36
C SER A 2 6.27 -5.63 -6.39
N LYS A 3 6.41 -5.98 -7.64
CA LYS A 3 6.15 -5.01 -8.68
C LYS A 3 4.85 -5.35 -9.40
N GLY A 4 4.29 -4.37 -10.05
CA GLY A 4 3.11 -4.58 -10.87
C GLY A 4 1.92 -5.11 -10.09
N GLU A 5 1.74 -6.41 -10.04
CA GLU A 5 0.54 -6.99 -9.46
C GLU A 5 0.37 -6.72 -7.98
N THR A 6 1.44 -6.82 -7.21
CA THR A 6 1.35 -6.54 -5.78
C THR A 6 1.06 -5.06 -5.55
N VAL A 7 1.71 -4.19 -6.32
CA VAL A 7 1.45 -2.75 -6.22
C VAL A 7 0.01 -2.45 -6.60
N LYS A 8 -0.49 -3.08 -7.65
CA LYS A 8 -1.89 -2.89 -8.05
C LYS A 8 -2.84 -3.34 -6.95
N ALA A 9 -2.56 -4.46 -6.31
CA ALA A 9 -3.40 -4.96 -5.23
C ALA A 9 -3.41 -3.97 -4.06
N VAL A 10 -2.24 -3.43 -3.72
CA VAL A 10 -2.13 -2.43 -2.67
C VAL A 10 -2.92 -1.18 -3.04
N GLN A 11 -2.77 -0.72 -4.27
CA GLN A 11 -3.47 0.46 -4.75
C GLN A 11 -4.98 0.28 -4.70
N LYS A 12 -5.47 -0.89 -5.06
CA LYS A 12 -6.89 -1.21 -4.96
C LYS A 12 -7.35 -1.16 -3.51
N ALA A 13 -6.56 -1.73 -2.61
CA ALA A 13 -6.90 -1.73 -1.19
C ALA A 13 -6.95 -0.31 -0.62
N LEU A 14 -6.13 0.59 -1.17
CA LEU A 14 -6.10 1.99 -0.77
C LEU A 14 -7.22 2.81 -1.41
N GLY A 15 -7.87 2.27 -2.41
CA GLY A 15 -8.84 3.03 -3.19
C GLY A 15 -8.18 3.98 -4.17
N ALA A 16 -6.91 3.76 -4.47
CA ALA A 16 -6.15 4.59 -5.39
C ALA A 16 -6.17 3.99 -6.79
N LYS A 17 -5.64 4.76 -7.74
CA LYS A 17 -5.57 4.30 -9.12
C LYS A 17 -4.57 3.15 -9.23
N ALA A 18 -5.06 1.99 -9.66
CA ALA A 18 -4.24 0.78 -9.73
C ALA A 18 -3.47 0.69 -11.04
N ASP A 19 -2.42 1.49 -11.16
CA ASP A 19 -1.60 1.53 -12.37
C ASP A 19 -0.31 0.70 -12.24
N GLY A 20 -0.07 0.12 -11.08
CA GLY A 20 1.11 -0.70 -10.85
C GLY A 20 2.39 0.10 -10.63
N VAL A 21 2.29 1.41 -10.54
CA VAL A 21 3.44 2.28 -10.33
C VAL A 21 3.41 2.84 -8.91
N PHE A 22 4.44 2.53 -8.14
CA PHE A 22 4.56 3.04 -6.78
C PHE A 22 5.28 4.38 -6.82
N GLY A 23 4.49 5.45 -6.87
CA GLY A 23 5.00 6.81 -6.90
C GLY A 23 4.65 7.60 -5.65
N PRO A 24 4.94 8.91 -5.65
CA PRO A 24 4.67 9.76 -4.48
C PRO A 24 3.20 9.75 -4.03
N GLY A 25 2.29 9.70 -4.98
CA GLY A 25 0.87 9.65 -4.66
C GLY A 25 0.49 8.36 -3.94
N THR A 26 1.02 7.24 -4.42
CA THR A 26 0.79 5.94 -3.79
C THR A 26 1.40 5.90 -2.40
N GLU A 27 2.62 6.43 -2.28
CA GLU A 27 3.29 6.46 -0.99
C GLU A 27 2.48 7.27 0.03
N ALA A 28 1.99 8.43 -0.37
CA ALA A 28 1.18 9.26 0.52
C ALA A 28 -0.09 8.53 0.96
N ALA A 29 -0.72 7.80 0.03
CA ALA A 29 -1.91 7.03 0.34
C ALA A 29 -1.58 5.90 1.32
N VAL A 30 -0.43 5.26 1.15
CA VAL A 30 0.00 4.19 2.07
C VAL A 30 0.20 4.77 3.47
N ILE A 31 0.87 5.90 3.58
CA ILE A 31 1.11 6.52 4.87
C ILE A 31 -0.21 6.83 5.58
N ALA A 32 -1.15 7.44 4.86
CA ALA A 32 -2.44 7.77 5.44
C ALA A 32 -3.19 6.51 5.87
N TRP A 33 -3.13 5.46 5.07
CA TRP A 33 -3.78 4.20 5.39
C TRP A 33 -3.16 3.55 6.63
N GLN A 34 -1.82 3.55 6.68
CA GLN A 34 -1.10 2.98 7.82
C GLN A 34 -1.48 3.69 9.12
N LYS A 35 -1.56 5.01 9.07
CA LYS A 35 -2.00 5.78 10.23
C LYS A 35 -3.39 5.36 10.69
N SER A 36 -4.31 5.21 9.75
CA SER A 36 -5.68 4.88 10.08
C SER A 36 -5.81 3.47 10.66
N ARG A 37 -4.81 2.62 10.41
CA ARG A 37 -4.81 1.25 10.93
C ARG A 37 -3.92 1.07 12.15
N GLY A 38 -3.33 2.13 12.65
CA GLY A 38 -2.45 2.04 13.80
C GLY A 38 -1.10 1.40 13.49
N LEU A 39 -0.72 1.40 12.23
CA LEU A 39 0.58 0.89 11.82
C LEU A 39 1.60 2.01 11.76
N VAL A 40 2.88 1.64 11.64
CA VAL A 40 3.93 2.63 11.48
C VAL A 40 3.76 3.31 10.12
N PRO A 41 3.51 4.62 10.08
CA PRO A 41 3.25 5.32 8.82
C PRO A 41 4.55 5.71 8.12
N ASP A 42 5.28 4.71 7.68
CA ASP A 42 6.58 4.90 7.03
C ASP A 42 6.52 4.85 5.50
N GLY A 43 5.35 4.57 4.95
CA GLY A 43 5.19 4.50 3.51
C GLY A 43 5.75 3.22 2.91
N ILE A 44 6.20 2.30 3.75
CA ILE A 44 6.77 1.03 3.28
C ILE A 44 5.71 -0.07 3.39
N VAL A 45 5.46 -0.73 2.26
CA VAL A 45 4.50 -1.83 2.23
C VAL A 45 5.23 -3.12 2.52
N GLY A 46 5.34 -3.43 3.80
CA GLY A 46 5.96 -4.66 4.24
C GLY A 46 4.92 -5.72 4.60
N LYS A 47 5.37 -6.80 5.23
CA LYS A 47 4.51 -7.92 5.59
C LYS A 47 3.31 -7.48 6.44
N ALA A 48 3.56 -6.64 7.44
CA ALA A 48 2.49 -6.20 8.33
C ALA A 48 1.42 -5.42 7.57
N THR A 49 1.85 -4.54 6.67
CA THR A 49 0.93 -3.74 5.87
C THR A 49 0.14 -4.63 4.92
N LEU A 50 0.82 -5.55 4.25
CA LEU A 50 0.14 -6.48 3.33
C LEU A 50 -0.85 -7.36 4.08
N ALA A 51 -0.47 -7.86 5.24
CA ALA A 51 -1.35 -8.69 6.04
C ALA A 51 -2.60 -7.91 6.47
N ALA A 52 -2.41 -6.66 6.89
CA ALA A 52 -3.53 -5.82 7.31
C ALA A 52 -4.47 -5.51 6.14
N MET A 53 -3.95 -5.49 4.92
CA MET A 53 -4.75 -5.28 3.72
C MET A 53 -5.42 -6.56 3.23
N GLY A 54 -5.01 -7.72 3.76
CA GLY A 54 -5.51 -8.99 3.29
C GLY A 54 -4.84 -9.48 2.03
N ILE A 55 -3.65 -8.98 1.74
CA ILE A 55 -2.90 -9.36 0.55
C ILE A 55 -1.80 -10.34 0.96
N LYS A 56 -1.67 -11.40 0.19
CA LYS A 56 -0.65 -12.42 0.48
C LYS A 56 0.64 -12.19 -0.26
#